data_cfffff49f5176ac73cf55902614329bd
#
_entry.id   cfffff49f5176ac73cf55902614329bd
#
_cell.length_a   1.000
_cell.length_b   1.000
_cell.length_c   1.000
_cell.angle_alpha   90.00
_cell.angle_beta   90.00
_cell.angle_gamma   90.00
#
_symmetry.space_group_name_H-M   'P 1'
#
loop_
_entity.id
_entity.type
_entity.pdbx_description
1 polymer ?
#
loop_
_entity_poly.entity_id
_entity_poly.type
_entity_poly.pdbx_seq_one_letter_code
_entity_poly.pdbx_strand_id
1 'polypeptide(L)'
;MKRILALVLAAMMLLSMAACAASTPAAAEAAADTNTEAVTGVEDGVLTVGMECAYAPYNWTQMDDSNGAVPISNVPGAYANGYDVMIAQKICEANGWQLEIVSSAWDSLCPAVQSGTMDANIAGQSMTADRMQEVDMAGPYYYATIVCVTTKDSPYASATSIADLAGGKCTAQSGTIWYDSCLPQIENAELLAPAETAPAMIMQLQTGAVDFICTDMPTAMGAAAQDDNLVILNFSGTPGDFQFASEAERAENVNIGISVRKGNTVLKDAIDSVLSTMTEDDFNQLMDEAIRIQPEVENGEIAAVLIDSEATLKRVFLFDDHIELRAENPAFATIIRIGEAMNTVTIEGKAVGLCRKL
;
A
#
# COMPACT_ATOMS: atom_id res chain seq x y z
N MET A 1 1.11 -18.71 -61.14
CA MET A 1 2.23 -18.47 -60.25
C MET A 1 2.01 -18.92 -58.76
N LYS A 2 0.79 -19.01 -58.26
CA LYS A 2 0.53 -19.43 -56.87
C LYS A 2 0.59 -20.96 -56.62
N ARG A 3 0.59 -21.79 -57.67
CA ARG A 3 0.65 -23.27 -57.55
C ARG A 3 2.07 -23.85 -57.64
N ILE A 4 3.06 -23.06 -58.06
CA ILE A 4 4.45 -23.50 -58.19
C ILE A 4 5.22 -23.23 -56.88
N LEU A 5 4.78 -22.26 -56.10
CA LEU A 5 5.41 -21.94 -54.80
C LEU A 5 5.08 -22.96 -53.68
N ALA A 6 3.92 -23.63 -53.78
CA ALA A 6 3.51 -24.67 -52.82
C ALA A 6 4.27 -26.00 -52.99
N LEU A 7 4.75 -26.27 -54.21
CA LEU A 7 5.49 -27.52 -54.48
C LEU A 7 6.98 -27.45 -54.10
N VAL A 8 7.55 -26.25 -54.05
CA VAL A 8 8.95 -26.03 -53.65
C VAL A 8 9.11 -26.09 -52.10
N LEU A 9 8.09 -25.67 -51.32
CA LEU A 9 8.10 -25.80 -49.87
C LEU A 9 7.88 -27.24 -49.40
N ALA A 10 7.12 -28.06 -50.15
CA ALA A 10 6.91 -29.47 -49.84
C ALA A 10 8.15 -30.37 -50.11
N ALA A 11 9.01 -29.93 -51.07
CA ALA A 11 10.23 -30.69 -51.41
C ALA A 11 11.39 -30.47 -50.39
N MET A 12 11.38 -29.32 -49.70
CA MET A 12 12.41 -29.03 -48.64
C MET A 12 12.14 -29.72 -47.34
N MET A 13 10.91 -30.20 -47.07
CA MET A 13 10.60 -30.94 -45.81
C MET A 13 10.83 -32.44 -45.93
N LEU A 14 11.11 -32.97 -47.12
CA LEU A 14 11.32 -34.43 -47.32
C LEU A 14 12.81 -34.83 -47.39
N LEU A 15 13.76 -33.90 -47.29
CA LEU A 15 15.21 -34.24 -47.34
C LEU A 15 15.90 -34.25 -45.96
N SER A 16 15.18 -34.11 -44.86
CA SER A 16 15.77 -34.12 -43.49
C SER A 16 15.54 -35.41 -42.69
N MET A 17 15.06 -36.49 -43.32
CA MET A 17 14.81 -37.76 -42.62
C MET A 17 15.59 -38.99 -43.15
N ALA A 18 16.83 -38.82 -43.57
CA ALA A 18 17.66 -39.96 -43.96
C ALA A 18 19.13 -39.79 -43.54
N ALA A 19 19.37 -39.79 -42.24
CA ALA A 19 20.70 -40.10 -41.70
C ALA A 19 20.61 -40.33 -40.18
N CYS A 20 20.16 -41.50 -39.77
CA CYS A 20 20.41 -42.06 -38.46
C CYS A 20 20.15 -43.59 -38.50
N ALA A 21 21.22 -44.31 -38.80
CA ALA A 21 21.32 -45.73 -38.43
C ALA A 21 22.72 -46.02 -37.93
N ALA A 22 22.77 -46.54 -36.71
CA ALA A 22 23.83 -47.31 -36.07
C ALA A 22 24.95 -46.56 -35.36
N SER A 23 24.78 -46.37 -34.03
CA SER A 23 25.74 -46.87 -33.04
C SER A 23 25.07 -46.81 -31.64
N THR A 24 24.96 -47.95 -30.96
CA THR A 24 24.45 -48.16 -29.60
C THR A 24 25.57 -47.91 -28.57
N PRO A 25 25.29 -47.94 -27.26
CA PRO A 25 25.20 -46.77 -26.40
C PRO A 25 26.32 -46.77 -25.35
N ALA A 26 26.76 -45.60 -24.98
CA ALA A 26 27.33 -45.39 -23.65
C ALA A 26 26.36 -44.52 -22.88
N ALA A 27 25.91 -45.05 -21.75
CA ALA A 27 25.10 -44.31 -20.80
C ALA A 27 25.95 -43.13 -20.29
N ALA A 28 25.65 -41.93 -20.78
CA ALA A 28 25.99 -40.70 -20.11
C ALA A 28 24.73 -40.23 -19.40
N GLU A 29 24.72 -40.31 -18.08
CA GLU A 29 23.83 -39.53 -17.24
C GLU A 29 23.91 -38.09 -17.74
N ALA A 30 22.82 -37.66 -18.36
CA ALA A 30 22.56 -36.22 -18.53
C ALA A 30 22.35 -35.69 -17.11
N ALA A 31 23.40 -35.16 -16.52
CA ALA A 31 23.25 -34.17 -15.46
C ALA A 31 22.32 -33.12 -16.05
N ALA A 32 21.07 -33.06 -15.57
CA ALA A 32 20.22 -31.91 -15.72
C ALA A 32 20.98 -30.78 -15.04
N ASP A 33 21.57 -29.92 -15.85
CA ASP A 33 22.09 -28.64 -15.43
C ASP A 33 20.88 -27.78 -15.05
N THR A 34 20.30 -28.08 -13.88
CA THR A 34 19.40 -27.15 -13.18
C THR A 34 20.28 -26.09 -12.56
N ASN A 35 20.84 -25.23 -13.41
CA ASN A 35 21.29 -23.94 -12.98
C ASN A 35 20.01 -23.09 -12.74
N THR A 36 19.26 -23.44 -11.72
CA THR A 36 18.41 -22.50 -11.01
C THR A 36 19.39 -21.62 -10.27
N GLU A 37 19.83 -20.54 -10.91
CA GLU A 37 20.42 -19.42 -10.20
C GLU A 37 19.42 -19.12 -9.07
N ALA A 38 19.87 -19.28 -7.83
CA ALA A 38 19.12 -18.93 -6.66
C ALA A 38 18.89 -17.42 -6.79
N VAL A 39 17.64 -17.04 -7.06
CA VAL A 39 17.27 -15.64 -7.22
C VAL A 39 17.35 -15.02 -5.83
N THR A 40 18.47 -14.39 -5.52
CA THR A 40 18.74 -13.81 -4.19
C THR A 40 18.02 -12.49 -3.96
N GLY A 41 17.64 -11.78 -5.02
CA GLY A 41 16.91 -10.50 -4.97
C GLY A 41 17.77 -9.29 -4.63
N VAL A 42 19.01 -9.48 -4.09
CA VAL A 42 19.94 -8.40 -3.71
C VAL A 42 21.37 -8.72 -4.16
N GLU A 43 21.53 -9.31 -5.33
CA GLU A 43 22.84 -9.71 -5.86
C GLU A 43 23.80 -8.54 -6.10
N ASP A 44 23.26 -7.35 -6.40
CA ASP A 44 23.99 -6.09 -6.57
C ASP A 44 24.22 -5.34 -5.25
N GLY A 45 23.72 -5.86 -4.11
CA GLY A 45 23.80 -5.22 -2.80
C GLY A 45 22.80 -4.07 -2.60
N VAL A 46 21.80 -3.93 -3.48
CA VAL A 46 20.72 -2.94 -3.39
C VAL A 46 19.38 -3.63 -3.20
N LEU A 47 18.71 -3.38 -2.08
CA LEU A 47 17.34 -3.82 -1.85
C LEU A 47 16.38 -2.80 -2.48
N THR A 48 15.73 -3.18 -3.57
CA THR A 48 14.72 -2.36 -4.26
C THR A 48 13.34 -2.64 -3.66
N VAL A 49 12.79 -1.64 -2.96
CA VAL A 49 11.54 -1.75 -2.21
C VAL A 49 10.43 -0.96 -2.87
N GLY A 50 9.31 -1.64 -3.15
CA GLY A 50 8.07 -1.03 -3.62
C GLY A 50 7.16 -0.60 -2.47
N MET A 51 6.60 0.61 -2.59
CA MET A 51 5.54 1.14 -1.72
C MET A 51 4.72 2.21 -2.44
N GLU A 52 3.53 2.55 -1.92
CA GLU A 52 2.68 3.59 -2.54
C GLU A 52 3.28 5.00 -2.38
N CYS A 53 4.01 5.26 -1.31
CA CYS A 53 4.47 6.58 -0.87
C CYS A 53 3.30 7.58 -0.68
N ALA A 54 2.11 7.06 -0.37
CA ALA A 54 0.87 7.82 -0.17
C ALA A 54 -0.02 7.22 0.92
N TYR A 55 0.54 6.43 1.83
CA TYR A 55 -0.17 5.66 2.86
C TYR A 55 0.40 5.95 4.26
N ALA A 56 0.26 7.20 4.74
CA ALA A 56 0.66 7.55 6.12
C ALA A 56 -0.22 6.79 7.16
N PRO A 57 0.34 6.36 8.29
CA PRO A 57 1.72 6.54 8.75
C PRO A 57 2.72 5.46 8.25
N TYR A 58 2.27 4.52 7.44
CA TYR A 58 3.13 3.47 6.90
C TYR A 58 4.20 4.03 5.95
N ASN A 59 3.79 4.76 4.91
CA ASN A 59 4.71 5.36 3.95
C ASN A 59 4.08 6.60 3.29
N TRP A 60 4.86 7.67 3.16
CA TRP A 60 4.41 8.93 2.52
C TRP A 60 5.54 9.59 1.75
N THR A 61 5.18 10.56 0.91
CA THR A 61 6.12 11.41 0.17
C THR A 61 6.36 12.73 0.88
N GLN A 62 7.63 13.15 0.99
CA GLN A 62 8.05 14.49 1.41
C GLN A 62 9.12 15.05 0.48
N MET A 63 9.48 16.33 0.63
CA MET A 63 10.36 17.03 -0.33
C MET A 63 11.79 17.24 0.14
N ASP A 64 12.13 16.75 1.31
CA ASP A 64 13.46 16.86 1.89
C ASP A 64 13.83 15.54 2.58
N ASP A 65 15.08 15.45 2.99
CA ASP A 65 15.64 14.27 3.67
C ASP A 65 15.46 14.32 5.21
N SER A 66 14.60 15.20 5.71
CA SER A 66 14.34 15.31 7.15
C SER A 66 13.80 14.00 7.72
N ASN A 67 14.02 13.77 9.03
CA ASN A 67 13.58 12.59 9.75
C ASN A 67 14.04 11.24 9.14
N GLY A 68 15.16 11.24 8.41
CA GLY A 68 15.70 10.01 7.82
C GLY A 68 14.99 9.55 6.55
N ALA A 69 14.28 10.44 5.86
CA ALA A 69 13.63 10.11 4.59
C ALA A 69 14.63 9.67 3.50
N VAL A 70 14.19 8.76 2.65
CA VAL A 70 15.00 8.15 1.60
C VAL A 70 14.52 8.63 0.23
N PRO A 71 15.42 9.01 -0.71
CA PRO A 71 15.00 9.40 -2.06
C PRO A 71 14.12 8.34 -2.73
N ILE A 72 13.05 8.78 -3.40
CA ILE A 72 12.22 7.93 -4.25
C ILE A 72 12.87 7.89 -5.63
N SER A 73 13.40 6.74 -6.07
CA SER A 73 14.26 6.63 -7.24
C SER A 73 13.56 7.02 -8.55
N ASN A 74 12.27 6.75 -8.66
CA ASN A 74 11.46 7.07 -9.84
C ASN A 74 10.69 8.40 -9.74
N VAL A 75 10.85 9.16 -8.64
CA VAL A 75 10.23 10.49 -8.47
C VAL A 75 11.30 11.52 -8.10
N PRO A 76 11.91 12.20 -9.08
CA PRO A 76 13.03 13.12 -8.84
C PRO A 76 12.71 14.24 -7.85
N GLY A 77 13.53 14.38 -6.80
CA GLY A 77 13.40 15.43 -5.78
C GLY A 77 12.39 15.11 -4.69
N ALA A 78 11.79 13.92 -4.71
CA ALA A 78 10.91 13.43 -3.66
C ALA A 78 11.59 12.38 -2.79
N TYR A 79 11.16 12.28 -1.55
CA TYR A 79 11.66 11.35 -0.55
C TYR A 79 10.50 10.58 0.06
N ALA A 80 10.71 9.30 0.35
CA ALA A 80 9.78 8.49 1.12
C ALA A 80 10.16 8.50 2.59
N ASN A 81 9.16 8.54 3.47
CA ASN A 81 9.33 8.36 4.89
C ASN A 81 8.14 7.58 5.47
N GLY A 82 8.22 7.18 6.72
CA GLY A 82 7.20 6.43 7.43
C GLY A 82 7.68 5.12 8.01
N TYR A 83 6.76 4.41 8.62
CA TYR A 83 7.03 3.14 9.30
C TYR A 83 7.72 2.11 8.40
N ASP A 84 7.21 1.93 7.18
CA ASP A 84 7.76 0.99 6.20
C ASP A 84 9.19 1.34 5.79
N VAL A 85 9.49 2.64 5.66
CA VAL A 85 10.84 3.13 5.36
C VAL A 85 11.79 2.83 6.51
N MET A 86 11.35 3.05 7.77
CA MET A 86 12.15 2.75 8.96
C MET A 86 12.47 1.26 9.06
N ILE A 87 11.51 0.39 8.76
CA ILE A 87 11.71 -1.07 8.72
C ILE A 87 12.66 -1.45 7.58
N ALA A 88 12.49 -0.90 6.38
CA ALA A 88 13.39 -1.15 5.24
C ALA A 88 14.83 -0.75 5.55
N GLN A 89 15.04 0.41 6.19
CA GLN A 89 16.36 0.86 6.63
C GLN A 89 17.01 -0.11 7.62
N LYS A 90 16.26 -0.60 8.62
CA LYS A 90 16.78 -1.59 9.60
C LYS A 90 17.20 -2.89 8.93
N ILE A 91 16.40 -3.37 7.95
CA ILE A 91 16.71 -4.58 7.17
C ILE A 91 17.99 -4.36 6.36
N CYS A 92 18.12 -3.23 5.67
CA CYS A 92 19.29 -2.90 4.88
C CYS A 92 20.56 -2.73 5.74
N GLU A 93 20.45 -2.03 6.87
CA GLU A 93 21.56 -1.82 7.81
C GLU A 93 22.10 -3.16 8.34
N ALA A 94 21.20 -4.05 8.77
CA ALA A 94 21.57 -5.36 9.33
C ALA A 94 22.27 -6.27 8.30
N ASN A 95 21.91 -6.15 7.02
CA ASN A 95 22.45 -6.98 5.95
C ASN A 95 23.58 -6.30 5.15
N GLY A 96 23.87 -5.02 5.43
CA GLY A 96 24.87 -4.23 4.69
C GLY A 96 24.45 -3.89 3.27
N TRP A 97 23.14 -3.79 3.01
CA TRP A 97 22.58 -3.41 1.71
C TRP A 97 22.31 -1.92 1.60
N GLN A 98 22.29 -1.42 0.37
CA GLN A 98 21.74 -0.10 0.07
C GLN A 98 20.21 -0.22 -0.09
N LEU A 99 19.48 0.83 0.26
CA LEU A 99 18.04 0.90 0.09
C LEU A 99 17.69 1.75 -1.13
N GLU A 100 16.93 1.19 -2.05
CA GLU A 100 16.26 1.92 -3.13
C GLU A 100 14.75 1.84 -2.96
N ILE A 101 14.06 2.99 -2.94
CA ILE A 101 12.61 3.05 -2.84
C ILE A 101 12.01 3.43 -4.19
N VAL A 102 11.02 2.65 -4.62
CA VAL A 102 10.24 2.86 -5.85
C VAL A 102 8.78 3.09 -5.49
N SER A 103 8.25 4.27 -5.85
CA SER A 103 6.81 4.54 -5.72
C SER A 103 6.02 3.80 -6.79
N SER A 104 4.96 3.12 -6.40
CA SER A 104 4.10 2.33 -7.28
C SER A 104 2.66 2.36 -6.81
N ALA A 105 1.71 2.23 -7.72
CA ALA A 105 0.31 2.05 -7.35
C ALA A 105 0.10 0.72 -6.59
N TRP A 106 -0.84 0.70 -5.65
CA TRP A 106 -1.15 -0.45 -4.80
C TRP A 106 -1.28 -1.76 -5.58
N ASP A 107 -2.13 -1.77 -6.62
CA ASP A 107 -2.39 -2.97 -7.42
C ASP A 107 -1.18 -3.44 -8.25
N SER A 108 -0.16 -2.62 -8.38
CA SER A 108 1.06 -2.94 -9.12
C SER A 108 2.17 -3.54 -8.26
N LEU A 109 2.06 -3.48 -6.93
CA LEU A 109 3.10 -3.90 -6.00
C LEU A 109 3.39 -5.41 -6.10
N CYS A 110 2.39 -6.28 -5.91
CA CYS A 110 2.59 -7.73 -6.02
C CYS A 110 3.09 -8.16 -7.42
N PRO A 111 2.51 -7.67 -8.55
CA PRO A 111 3.05 -7.92 -9.89
C PRO A 111 4.51 -7.50 -10.08
N ALA A 112 4.93 -6.38 -9.49
CA ALA A 112 6.32 -5.91 -9.59
C ALA A 112 7.31 -6.85 -8.89
N VAL A 113 6.97 -7.37 -7.71
CA VAL A 113 7.78 -8.37 -7.00
C VAL A 113 7.79 -9.71 -7.75
N GLN A 114 6.64 -10.16 -8.26
CA GLN A 114 6.55 -11.39 -9.05
C GLN A 114 7.44 -11.34 -10.30
N SER A 115 7.47 -10.21 -10.99
CA SER A 115 8.30 -10.01 -12.20
C SER A 115 9.79 -9.79 -11.90
N GLY A 116 10.13 -9.48 -10.64
CA GLY A 116 11.49 -9.13 -10.23
C GLY A 116 11.90 -7.69 -10.58
N THR A 117 10.92 -6.81 -10.87
CA THR A 117 11.17 -5.37 -11.03
C THR A 117 11.48 -4.72 -9.69
N MET A 118 10.95 -5.29 -8.61
CA MET A 118 11.26 -4.95 -7.22
C MET A 118 11.63 -6.23 -6.47
N ASP A 119 12.52 -6.12 -5.51
CA ASP A 119 12.95 -7.26 -4.69
C ASP A 119 11.90 -7.58 -3.62
N ALA A 120 11.35 -6.54 -3.01
CA ALA A 120 10.36 -6.65 -1.95
C ALA A 120 9.31 -5.53 -2.02
N ASN A 121 8.13 -5.76 -1.43
CA ASN A 121 7.21 -4.69 -1.05
C ASN A 121 7.17 -4.58 0.46
N ILE A 122 7.38 -3.38 0.97
CA ILE A 122 7.18 -3.00 2.37
C ILE A 122 6.18 -1.84 2.32
N ALA A 123 4.89 -2.16 2.44
CA ALA A 123 3.81 -1.26 2.05
C ALA A 123 2.52 -1.47 2.87
N GLY A 124 2.64 -1.81 4.16
CA GLY A 124 1.46 -2.05 5.00
C GLY A 124 0.59 -3.24 4.56
N GLN A 125 1.15 -4.22 3.86
CA GLN A 125 0.38 -5.32 3.26
C GLN A 125 0.04 -6.41 4.27
N SER A 126 -1.25 -6.71 4.45
CA SER A 126 -1.70 -7.87 5.25
C SER A 126 -1.22 -9.19 4.66
N MET A 127 -0.85 -10.15 5.53
CA MET A 127 -0.34 -11.47 5.16
C MET A 127 -1.48 -12.45 4.83
N THR A 128 -2.35 -12.07 3.87
CA THR A 128 -3.51 -12.89 3.54
C THR A 128 -3.13 -14.19 2.85
N ALA A 129 -3.92 -15.25 3.08
CA ALA A 129 -3.71 -16.55 2.43
C ALA A 129 -3.71 -16.42 0.89
N ASP A 130 -4.56 -15.56 0.33
CA ASP A 130 -4.62 -15.32 -1.12
C ASP A 130 -3.35 -14.66 -1.63
N ARG A 131 -2.86 -13.61 -0.95
CA ARG A 131 -1.59 -12.96 -1.30
C ARG A 131 -0.42 -13.92 -1.21
N MET A 132 -0.39 -14.79 -0.19
CA MET A 132 0.64 -15.82 -0.04
C MET A 132 0.58 -16.93 -1.10
N GLN A 133 -0.46 -17.03 -1.92
CA GLN A 133 -0.44 -17.89 -3.12
C GLN A 133 0.41 -17.27 -4.23
N GLU A 134 0.49 -15.97 -4.31
CA GLU A 134 1.16 -15.22 -5.38
C GLU A 134 2.60 -14.85 -5.05
N VAL A 135 2.87 -14.49 -3.80
CA VAL A 135 4.19 -14.07 -3.29
C VAL A 135 4.53 -14.86 -2.02
N ASP A 136 5.79 -14.87 -1.61
CA ASP A 136 6.14 -15.27 -0.25
C ASP A 136 6.15 -14.03 0.65
N MET A 137 5.79 -14.19 1.92
CA MET A 137 5.78 -13.09 2.87
C MET A 137 6.69 -13.38 4.05
N ALA A 138 7.53 -12.40 4.38
CA ALA A 138 8.35 -12.36 5.59
C ALA A 138 7.64 -11.58 6.70
N GLY A 139 7.94 -11.85 7.93
CA GLY A 139 7.36 -11.19 9.10
C GLY A 139 6.41 -12.07 9.91
N PRO A 140 5.45 -11.48 10.64
CA PRO A 140 4.98 -10.10 10.53
C PRO A 140 5.98 -9.05 11.04
N TYR A 141 5.84 -7.83 10.52
CA TYR A 141 6.56 -6.66 11.04
C TYR A 141 5.63 -5.64 11.72
N TYR A 142 4.31 -5.90 11.72
CA TYR A 142 3.32 -5.21 12.53
C TYR A 142 2.12 -6.11 12.83
N TYR A 143 1.64 -6.04 14.08
CA TYR A 143 0.48 -6.79 14.56
C TYR A 143 -0.74 -5.88 14.52
N ALA A 144 -1.47 -5.92 13.42
CA ALA A 144 -2.54 -4.96 13.16
C ALA A 144 -3.81 -5.27 13.96
N THR A 145 -4.51 -4.21 14.37
CA THR A 145 -5.83 -4.27 14.98
C THR A 145 -6.86 -3.72 14.02
N ILE A 146 -7.95 -4.45 13.79
CA ILE A 146 -9.05 -4.02 12.94
C ILE A 146 -9.86 -2.97 13.68
N VAL A 147 -10.14 -1.85 13.01
CA VAL A 147 -10.99 -0.79 13.53
C VAL A 147 -11.94 -0.26 12.46
N CYS A 148 -13.05 0.33 12.91
CA CYS A 148 -13.82 1.22 12.05
C CYS A 148 -13.55 2.67 12.45
N VAL A 149 -13.71 3.60 11.49
CA VAL A 149 -13.61 5.04 11.76
C VAL A 149 -14.89 5.70 11.27
N THR A 150 -15.41 6.59 12.09
CA THR A 150 -16.59 7.40 11.79
C THR A 150 -16.36 8.85 12.21
N THR A 151 -17.33 9.73 12.05
CA THR A 151 -17.25 11.12 12.51
C THR A 151 -17.98 11.33 13.84
N LYS A 152 -17.63 12.37 14.61
CA LYS A 152 -18.28 12.70 15.89
C LYS A 152 -19.79 12.88 15.78
N ASP A 153 -20.25 13.44 14.67
CA ASP A 153 -21.68 13.71 14.43
C ASP A 153 -22.44 12.53 13.82
N SER A 154 -21.75 11.44 13.51
CA SER A 154 -22.34 10.23 12.96
C SER A 154 -23.24 9.54 13.99
N PRO A 155 -24.40 8.97 13.58
CA PRO A 155 -25.22 8.13 14.45
C PRO A 155 -24.45 6.90 14.96
N TYR A 156 -23.34 6.55 14.36
CA TYR A 156 -22.48 5.41 14.69
C TYR A 156 -21.33 5.77 15.65
N ALA A 157 -21.14 7.05 16.03
CA ALA A 157 -20.02 7.49 16.87
C ALA A 157 -19.91 6.79 18.24
N SER A 158 -20.99 6.22 18.74
CA SER A 158 -21.06 5.49 20.00
C SER A 158 -21.19 3.98 19.84
N ALA A 159 -20.93 3.43 18.64
CA ALA A 159 -21.00 1.99 18.38
C ALA A 159 -19.97 1.23 19.24
N THR A 160 -20.39 0.11 19.80
CA THR A 160 -19.58 -0.77 20.67
C THR A 160 -19.39 -2.17 20.08
N SER A 161 -20.01 -2.41 18.92
CA SER A 161 -19.94 -3.67 18.19
C SER A 161 -20.19 -3.43 16.70
N ILE A 162 -19.80 -4.40 15.85
CA ILE A 162 -20.16 -4.36 14.43
C ILE A 162 -21.67 -4.43 14.20
N ALA A 163 -22.43 -4.97 15.14
CA ALA A 163 -23.90 -5.00 15.06
C ALA A 163 -24.52 -3.60 15.15
N ASP A 164 -23.87 -2.67 15.87
CA ASP A 164 -24.33 -1.28 15.99
C ASP A 164 -24.11 -0.48 14.69
N LEU A 165 -23.34 -1.01 13.75
CA LEU A 165 -23.07 -0.40 12.44
C LEU A 165 -24.05 -0.86 11.35
N ALA A 166 -25.04 -1.70 11.72
CA ALA A 166 -25.99 -2.27 10.77
C ALA A 166 -26.69 -1.21 9.92
N GLY A 167 -26.77 -1.46 8.61
CA GLY A 167 -27.46 -0.60 7.64
C GLY A 167 -26.70 0.68 7.25
N GLY A 168 -25.51 0.93 7.80
CA GLY A 168 -24.71 2.09 7.45
C GLY A 168 -24.00 1.96 6.11
N LYS A 169 -23.71 3.09 5.47
CA LYS A 169 -22.90 3.17 4.26
C LYS A 169 -21.43 3.08 4.61
N CYS A 170 -20.71 2.22 3.93
CA CYS A 170 -19.30 1.99 4.26
C CYS A 170 -18.44 1.66 3.06
N THR A 171 -17.14 1.84 3.23
CA THR A 171 -16.11 1.41 2.29
C THR A 171 -14.82 1.09 3.02
N ALA A 172 -13.85 0.53 2.28
CA ALA A 172 -12.47 0.34 2.68
C ALA A 172 -11.58 0.39 1.44
N GLN A 173 -10.27 0.25 1.60
CA GLN A 173 -9.35 0.22 0.46
C GLN A 173 -9.53 -1.08 -0.34
N SER A 174 -9.41 -0.98 -1.66
CA SER A 174 -9.49 -2.11 -2.60
C SER A 174 -8.39 -3.15 -2.32
N GLY A 175 -8.73 -4.43 -2.50
CA GLY A 175 -7.77 -5.53 -2.34
C GLY A 175 -7.24 -5.71 -0.91
N THR A 176 -8.03 -5.29 0.09
CA THR A 176 -7.74 -5.48 1.50
C THR A 176 -8.79 -6.34 2.19
N ILE A 177 -8.39 -7.03 3.25
CA ILE A 177 -9.33 -7.80 4.09
C ILE A 177 -10.41 -6.89 4.72
N TRP A 178 -10.11 -5.62 4.89
CA TRP A 178 -11.06 -4.65 5.45
C TRP A 178 -12.32 -4.58 4.60
N TYR A 179 -12.15 -4.53 3.26
CA TYR A 179 -13.27 -4.50 2.32
C TYR A 179 -13.86 -5.89 2.07
N ASP A 180 -13.00 -6.90 1.80
CA ASP A 180 -13.44 -8.20 1.29
C ASP A 180 -13.97 -9.13 2.39
N SER A 181 -13.45 -9.01 3.63
CA SER A 181 -13.75 -9.94 4.72
C SER A 181 -14.41 -9.30 5.93
N CYS A 182 -14.08 -8.04 6.26
CA CYS A 182 -14.62 -7.38 7.46
C CYS A 182 -15.97 -6.72 7.20
N LEU A 183 -16.07 -5.79 6.24
CA LEU A 183 -17.31 -5.07 5.96
C LEU A 183 -18.52 -5.97 5.66
N PRO A 184 -18.39 -7.12 4.93
CA PRO A 184 -19.49 -8.03 4.68
C PRO A 184 -20.11 -8.68 5.94
N GLN A 185 -19.41 -8.63 7.09
CA GLN A 185 -19.94 -9.15 8.36
C GLN A 185 -20.94 -8.19 9.02
N ILE A 186 -21.01 -6.94 8.59
CA ILE A 186 -21.91 -5.93 9.14
C ILE A 186 -23.30 -6.12 8.49
N GLU A 187 -24.30 -6.37 9.32
CA GLU A 187 -25.66 -6.71 8.85
C GLU A 187 -26.29 -5.56 8.05
N ASN A 188 -26.73 -5.86 6.82
CA ASN A 188 -27.38 -4.89 5.92
C ASN A 188 -26.55 -3.64 5.61
N ALA A 189 -25.23 -3.66 5.77
CA ALA A 189 -24.38 -2.53 5.38
C ALA A 189 -24.51 -2.23 3.89
N GLU A 190 -24.55 -0.95 3.54
CA GLU A 190 -24.48 -0.48 2.15
C GLU A 190 -22.99 -0.33 1.77
N LEU A 191 -22.42 -1.37 1.16
CA LEU A 191 -21.03 -1.33 0.69
C LEU A 191 -20.95 -0.49 -0.59
N LEU A 192 -20.26 0.64 -0.52
CA LEU A 192 -19.91 1.44 -1.70
C LEU A 192 -18.68 0.82 -2.39
N ALA A 193 -18.37 1.30 -3.60
CA ALA A 193 -17.18 0.87 -4.31
C ALA A 193 -15.93 1.07 -3.43
N PRO A 194 -14.97 0.12 -3.44
CA PRO A 194 -13.75 0.26 -2.65
C PRO A 194 -12.92 1.45 -3.13
N ALA A 195 -12.23 2.09 -2.21
CA ALA A 195 -11.33 3.19 -2.53
C ALA A 195 -10.00 2.65 -3.10
N GLU A 196 -9.41 3.35 -4.05
CA GLU A 196 -8.13 2.94 -4.65
C GLU A 196 -6.95 3.12 -3.67
N THR A 197 -7.04 4.13 -2.78
CA THR A 197 -5.99 4.47 -1.81
C THR A 197 -6.58 4.78 -0.43
N ALA A 198 -5.77 4.69 0.62
CA ALA A 198 -6.20 5.03 1.98
C ALA A 198 -6.61 6.52 2.12
N PRO A 199 -5.89 7.51 1.55
CA PRO A 199 -6.38 8.90 1.55
C PRO A 199 -7.75 9.06 0.89
N ALA A 200 -8.00 8.40 -0.25
CA ALA A 200 -9.30 8.46 -0.92
C ALA A 200 -10.43 7.82 -0.07
N MET A 201 -10.11 6.76 0.68
CA MET A 201 -11.04 6.14 1.63
C MET A 201 -11.38 7.09 2.78
N ILE A 202 -10.37 7.72 3.39
CA ILE A 202 -10.57 8.68 4.49
C ILE A 202 -11.37 9.88 4.02
N MET A 203 -11.10 10.38 2.82
CA MET A 203 -11.84 11.45 2.18
C MET A 203 -13.33 11.14 2.02
N GLN A 204 -13.69 9.92 1.60
CA GLN A 204 -15.10 9.52 1.49
C GLN A 204 -15.82 9.61 2.83
N LEU A 205 -15.15 9.30 3.94
CA LEU A 205 -15.69 9.49 5.28
C LEU A 205 -15.84 10.97 5.64
N GLN A 206 -14.79 11.77 5.45
CA GLN A 206 -14.78 13.20 5.78
C GLN A 206 -15.82 14.00 4.99
N THR A 207 -16.10 13.61 3.75
CA THR A 207 -17.13 14.25 2.91
C THR A 207 -18.54 13.74 3.16
N GLY A 208 -18.71 12.73 4.04
CA GLY A 208 -20.01 12.14 4.33
C GLY A 208 -20.56 11.27 3.19
N ALA A 209 -19.71 10.85 2.24
CA ALA A 209 -20.10 9.88 1.21
C ALA A 209 -20.38 8.51 1.82
N VAL A 210 -19.66 8.17 2.90
CA VAL A 210 -19.87 6.99 3.75
C VAL A 210 -20.06 7.40 5.21
N ASP A 211 -20.73 6.55 5.98
CA ASP A 211 -20.97 6.75 7.41
C ASP A 211 -19.79 6.28 8.25
N PHE A 212 -19.06 5.25 7.77
CA PHE A 212 -17.86 4.73 8.39
C PHE A 212 -16.98 4.01 7.36
N ILE A 213 -15.72 3.85 7.71
CA ILE A 213 -14.72 3.05 6.98
C ILE A 213 -14.17 1.95 7.87
N CYS A 214 -13.61 0.89 7.28
CA CYS A 214 -12.87 -0.15 7.98
C CYS A 214 -11.41 -0.12 7.57
N THR A 215 -10.50 -0.17 8.55
CA THR A 215 -9.05 -0.11 8.36
C THR A 215 -8.31 -0.70 9.56
N ASP A 216 -6.99 -0.53 9.62
CA ASP A 216 -6.18 -0.84 10.78
C ASP A 216 -6.03 0.36 11.74
N MET A 217 -5.58 0.05 12.95
CA MET A 217 -5.39 1.06 14.00
C MET A 217 -4.38 2.15 13.61
N PRO A 218 -3.18 1.87 13.03
CA PRO A 218 -2.24 2.92 12.63
C PRO A 218 -2.84 3.92 11.63
N THR A 219 -3.50 3.43 10.59
CA THR A 219 -4.17 4.28 9.61
C THR A 219 -5.24 5.16 10.25
N ALA A 220 -6.05 4.57 11.15
CA ALA A 220 -7.06 5.30 11.89
C ALA A 220 -6.46 6.37 12.82
N MET A 221 -5.37 6.04 13.54
CA MET A 221 -4.67 6.98 14.41
C MET A 221 -4.01 8.11 13.61
N GLY A 222 -3.38 7.77 12.49
CA GLY A 222 -2.78 8.77 11.59
C GLY A 222 -3.81 9.75 11.04
N ALA A 223 -4.99 9.26 10.64
CA ALA A 223 -6.09 10.11 10.19
C ALA A 223 -6.67 10.97 11.32
N ALA A 224 -6.90 10.38 12.51
CA ALA A 224 -7.43 11.10 13.66
C ALA A 224 -6.45 12.14 14.23
N ALA A 225 -5.14 11.97 14.04
CA ALA A 225 -4.16 12.99 14.41
C ALA A 225 -4.26 14.24 13.52
N GLN A 226 -4.79 14.12 12.31
CA GLN A 226 -4.97 15.22 11.37
C GLN A 226 -6.40 15.79 11.36
N ASP A 227 -7.37 15.05 11.87
CA ASP A 227 -8.78 15.44 11.88
C ASP A 227 -9.44 15.04 13.20
N ASP A 228 -9.56 15.99 14.10
CA ASP A 228 -10.19 15.82 15.42
C ASP A 228 -11.67 15.39 15.34
N ASN A 229 -12.32 15.52 14.18
CA ASN A 229 -13.70 15.10 14.00
C ASN A 229 -13.85 13.58 13.87
N LEU A 230 -12.76 12.86 13.62
CA LEU A 230 -12.79 11.41 13.47
C LEU A 230 -12.88 10.69 14.81
N VAL A 231 -13.62 9.59 14.83
CA VAL A 231 -13.80 8.70 15.99
C VAL A 231 -13.40 7.29 15.60
N ILE A 232 -12.45 6.73 16.34
CA ILE A 232 -11.99 5.35 16.15
C ILE A 232 -12.88 4.41 16.96
N LEU A 233 -13.50 3.46 16.29
CA LEU A 233 -14.34 2.42 16.86
C LEU A 233 -13.54 1.11 16.91
N ASN A 234 -13.02 0.79 18.08
CA ASN A 234 -12.24 -0.43 18.31
C ASN A 234 -13.10 -1.47 19.02
N PHE A 235 -13.43 -2.55 18.34
CA PHE A 235 -14.19 -3.68 18.89
C PHE A 235 -13.30 -4.85 19.30
N SER A 236 -11.99 -4.74 19.11
CA SER A 236 -11.02 -5.83 19.34
C SER A 236 -11.11 -6.39 20.75
N GLY A 237 -11.12 -7.73 20.84
CA GLY A 237 -11.20 -8.44 22.10
C GLY A 237 -12.59 -8.42 22.76
N THR A 238 -13.61 -7.91 22.09
CA THR A 238 -15.00 -7.94 22.55
C THR A 238 -15.83 -8.98 21.78
N PRO A 239 -16.98 -9.44 22.32
CA PRO A 239 -17.88 -10.30 21.56
C PRO A 239 -18.49 -9.63 20.32
N GLY A 240 -18.40 -8.30 20.22
CA GLY A 240 -18.90 -7.50 19.11
C GLY A 240 -17.88 -7.24 17.99
N ASP A 241 -16.74 -7.91 18.01
CA ASP A 241 -15.67 -7.76 17.04
C ASP A 241 -15.93 -8.59 15.76
N PHE A 242 -15.18 -8.28 14.71
CA PHE A 242 -15.13 -9.07 13.48
C PHE A 242 -14.70 -10.51 13.75
N GLN A 243 -15.33 -11.46 13.08
CA GLN A 243 -15.14 -12.88 13.33
C GLN A 243 -14.26 -13.53 12.26
N PHE A 244 -13.38 -14.42 12.71
CA PHE A 244 -12.56 -15.30 11.89
C PHE A 244 -12.76 -16.73 12.41
N ALA A 245 -12.45 -17.75 11.61
CA ALA A 245 -12.65 -19.13 12.02
C ALA A 245 -11.73 -19.55 13.18
N SER A 246 -10.59 -18.85 13.35
CA SER A 246 -9.68 -19.04 14.47
C SER A 246 -8.81 -17.79 14.70
N GLU A 247 -8.20 -17.67 15.90
CA GLU A 247 -7.20 -16.63 16.16
C GLU A 247 -5.97 -16.74 15.24
N ALA A 248 -5.60 -17.94 14.81
CA ALA A 248 -4.52 -18.14 13.86
C ALA A 248 -4.88 -17.58 12.48
N GLU A 249 -6.11 -17.86 11.99
CA GLU A 249 -6.59 -17.28 10.74
C GLU A 249 -6.70 -15.76 10.81
N ARG A 250 -7.18 -15.22 11.94
CA ARG A 250 -7.18 -13.77 12.17
C ARG A 250 -5.76 -13.21 12.07
N ALA A 251 -4.81 -13.79 12.78
CA ALA A 251 -3.42 -13.33 12.77
C ALA A 251 -2.80 -13.40 11.37
N GLU A 252 -3.00 -14.50 10.64
CA GLU A 252 -2.51 -14.65 9.27
C GLU A 252 -3.10 -13.60 8.31
N ASN A 253 -4.36 -13.25 8.43
CA ASN A 253 -5.01 -12.33 7.50
C ASN A 253 -4.88 -10.86 7.90
N VAL A 254 -4.62 -10.54 9.15
CA VAL A 254 -4.63 -9.15 9.67
C VAL A 254 -3.21 -8.60 9.81
N ASN A 255 -2.25 -9.43 10.26
CA ASN A 255 -0.89 -8.98 10.48
C ASN A 255 -0.20 -8.55 9.19
N ILE A 256 0.69 -7.57 9.30
CA ILE A 256 1.36 -6.91 8.19
C ILE A 256 2.73 -7.57 7.95
N GLY A 257 3.00 -7.93 6.70
CA GLY A 257 4.23 -8.59 6.27
C GLY A 257 4.87 -7.99 5.04
N ILE A 258 6.06 -8.44 4.73
CA ILE A 258 6.88 -8.01 3.61
C ILE A 258 6.77 -9.02 2.49
N SER A 259 6.28 -8.60 1.33
CA SER A 259 6.19 -9.47 0.15
C SER A 259 7.54 -9.59 -0.55
N VAL A 260 7.94 -10.82 -0.86
CA VAL A 260 9.08 -11.14 -1.72
C VAL A 260 8.64 -12.08 -2.82
N ARG A 261 9.40 -12.18 -3.92
CA ARG A 261 9.04 -13.08 -5.02
C ARG A 261 8.92 -14.52 -4.53
N LYS A 262 7.90 -15.20 -5.05
CA LYS A 262 7.64 -16.61 -4.73
C LYS A 262 8.89 -17.47 -4.95
N GLY A 263 9.30 -18.21 -3.91
CA GLY A 263 10.48 -19.07 -3.91
C GLY A 263 11.82 -18.34 -3.62
N ASN A 264 11.83 -17.01 -3.41
CA ASN A 264 13.03 -16.29 -2.96
C ASN A 264 13.21 -16.43 -1.44
N THR A 265 13.50 -17.67 -1.01
CA THR A 265 13.64 -18.01 0.41
C THR A 265 14.86 -17.33 1.04
N VAL A 266 15.92 -17.08 0.26
CA VAL A 266 17.15 -16.45 0.76
C VAL A 266 16.86 -15.01 1.22
N LEU A 267 16.16 -14.22 0.42
CA LEU A 267 15.76 -12.86 0.79
C LEU A 267 14.76 -12.90 1.95
N LYS A 268 13.76 -13.79 1.88
CA LYS A 268 12.79 -13.96 2.96
C LYS A 268 13.47 -14.26 4.29
N ASP A 269 14.39 -15.25 4.32
CA ASP A 269 15.07 -15.66 5.54
C ASP A 269 15.98 -14.54 6.09
N ALA A 270 16.62 -13.75 5.22
CA ALA A 270 17.41 -12.60 5.63
C ALA A 270 16.54 -11.51 6.29
N ILE A 271 15.36 -11.23 5.73
CA ILE A 271 14.39 -10.29 6.30
C ILE A 271 13.87 -10.84 7.64
N ASP A 272 13.40 -12.09 7.69
CA ASP A 272 12.89 -12.72 8.90
C ASP A 272 13.94 -12.76 10.04
N SER A 273 15.20 -12.97 9.69
CA SER A 273 16.31 -12.93 10.66
C SER A 273 16.40 -11.58 11.38
N VAL A 274 16.18 -10.47 10.65
CA VAL A 274 16.18 -9.12 11.25
C VAL A 274 14.93 -8.91 12.08
N LEU A 275 13.75 -9.19 11.50
CA LEU A 275 12.47 -8.96 12.18
C LEU A 275 12.35 -9.78 13.48
N SER A 276 12.88 -10.99 13.51
CA SER A 276 12.87 -11.86 14.72
C SER A 276 13.69 -11.32 15.89
N THR A 277 14.57 -10.34 15.66
CA THR A 277 15.32 -9.66 16.73
C THR A 277 14.53 -8.54 17.38
N MET A 278 13.42 -8.15 16.81
CA MET A 278 12.54 -7.07 17.27
C MET A 278 11.36 -7.63 18.05
N THR A 279 10.95 -6.90 19.08
CA THR A 279 9.75 -7.21 19.87
C THR A 279 8.53 -6.44 19.33
N GLU A 280 7.33 -6.82 19.76
CA GLU A 280 6.12 -6.06 19.45
C GLU A 280 6.20 -4.61 19.97
N ASP A 281 6.83 -4.38 21.12
CA ASP A 281 7.08 -3.04 21.65
C ASP A 281 8.00 -2.22 20.73
N ASP A 282 9.03 -2.84 20.13
CA ASP A 282 9.91 -2.16 19.16
C ASP A 282 9.14 -1.74 17.92
N PHE A 283 8.25 -2.60 17.42
CA PHE A 283 7.38 -2.27 16.27
C PHE A 283 6.42 -1.12 16.62
N ASN A 284 5.79 -1.17 17.78
CA ASN A 284 4.88 -0.12 18.23
C ASN A 284 5.59 1.24 18.40
N GLN A 285 6.81 1.25 18.97
CA GLN A 285 7.60 2.48 19.10
C GLN A 285 7.95 3.11 17.75
N LEU A 286 8.28 2.31 16.74
CA LEU A 286 8.53 2.82 15.39
C LEU A 286 7.26 3.37 14.75
N MET A 287 6.11 2.73 14.99
CA MET A 287 4.83 3.21 14.49
C MET A 287 4.41 4.52 15.15
N ASP A 288 4.57 4.64 16.46
CA ASP A 288 4.33 5.87 17.21
C ASP A 288 5.20 7.02 16.70
N GLU A 289 6.47 6.72 16.38
CA GLU A 289 7.37 7.71 15.78
C GLU A 289 6.90 8.10 14.37
N ALA A 290 6.48 7.16 13.55
CA ALA A 290 5.95 7.44 12.22
C ALA A 290 4.69 8.33 12.29
N ILE A 291 3.75 8.04 13.20
CA ILE A 291 2.56 8.87 13.44
C ILE A 291 2.97 10.28 13.86
N ARG A 292 3.97 10.41 14.72
CA ARG A 292 4.44 11.70 15.26
C ARG A 292 5.10 12.59 14.19
N ILE A 293 5.79 12.00 13.22
CA ILE A 293 6.55 12.75 12.21
C ILE A 293 5.85 12.84 10.85
N GLN A 294 4.65 12.24 10.72
CA GLN A 294 3.90 12.33 9.46
C GLN A 294 3.63 13.80 9.10
N PRO A 295 3.64 14.15 7.79
CA PRO A 295 3.42 15.52 7.36
C PRO A 295 2.02 15.99 7.69
N GLU A 296 1.92 17.16 8.31
CA GLU A 296 0.68 17.91 8.45
C GLU A 296 0.64 19.02 7.40
N VAL A 297 -0.55 19.37 6.90
CA VAL A 297 -0.72 20.54 6.04
C VAL A 297 -0.87 21.76 6.92
N GLU A 298 0.22 22.53 7.02
CA GLU A 298 0.20 23.78 7.78
C GLU A 298 -0.51 24.91 7.03
N ASN A 299 -1.06 25.86 7.79
CA ASN A 299 -1.69 27.06 7.23
C ASN A 299 -0.73 27.81 6.30
N GLY A 300 -1.18 28.08 5.08
CA GLY A 300 -0.41 28.78 4.07
C GLY A 300 0.39 27.88 3.14
N GLU A 301 0.30 26.55 3.26
CA GLU A 301 0.92 25.64 2.33
C GLU A 301 0.05 25.39 1.08
N ILE A 302 0.72 24.99 -0.01
CA ILE A 302 -0.02 24.62 -1.24
C ILE A 302 -0.37 23.13 -1.13
N ALA A 303 -1.64 22.83 -1.29
CA ALA A 303 -2.15 21.49 -1.29
C ALA A 303 -2.93 21.17 -2.58
N ALA A 304 -2.98 19.90 -2.94
CA ALA A 304 -3.97 19.39 -3.84
C ALA A 304 -5.30 19.33 -3.07
N VAL A 305 -6.30 20.02 -3.55
CA VAL A 305 -7.63 20.07 -2.93
C VAL A 305 -8.69 19.68 -3.93
N LEU A 306 -9.66 18.89 -3.48
CA LEU A 306 -10.93 18.71 -4.20
C LEU A 306 -11.93 19.75 -3.69
N ILE A 307 -12.62 20.38 -4.61
CA ILE A 307 -13.72 21.31 -4.33
C ILE A 307 -14.89 20.85 -5.18
N ASP A 308 -16.00 20.46 -4.56
CA ASP A 308 -17.16 19.95 -5.28
C ASP A 308 -16.77 18.84 -6.31
N SER A 309 -15.84 17.97 -5.94
CA SER A 309 -15.27 16.88 -6.78
C SER A 309 -14.37 17.33 -7.93
N GLU A 310 -13.95 18.57 -8.00
CA GLU A 310 -12.96 19.08 -8.97
C GLU A 310 -11.60 19.29 -8.29
N ALA A 311 -10.57 18.59 -8.78
CA ALA A 311 -9.20 18.69 -8.26
C ALA A 311 -8.52 20.01 -8.67
N THR A 312 -7.88 20.68 -7.72
CA THR A 312 -7.12 21.91 -7.97
C THR A 312 -5.98 22.09 -6.97
N LEU A 313 -4.96 22.87 -7.32
CA LEU A 313 -3.90 23.26 -6.38
C LEU A 313 -4.24 24.62 -5.79
N LYS A 314 -4.23 24.71 -4.48
CA LYS A 314 -4.51 25.94 -3.73
C LYS A 314 -3.59 26.05 -2.53
N ARG A 315 -3.27 27.28 -2.16
CA ARG A 315 -2.70 27.59 -0.85
C ARG A 315 -3.83 27.54 0.17
N VAL A 316 -3.70 26.64 1.14
CA VAL A 316 -4.75 26.33 2.12
C VAL A 316 -4.54 27.15 3.39
N PHE A 317 -5.59 27.77 3.89
CA PHE A 317 -5.63 28.41 5.21
C PHE A 317 -6.85 27.89 5.95
N LEU A 318 -6.60 27.16 7.04
CA LEU A 318 -7.63 26.60 7.91
C LEU A 318 -7.90 27.54 9.06
N PHE A 319 -9.15 27.80 9.33
CA PHE A 319 -9.66 28.59 10.45
C PHE A 319 -10.77 27.79 11.15
N ASP A 320 -11.08 28.13 12.39
CA ASP A 320 -12.08 27.41 13.20
C ASP A 320 -13.48 27.38 12.56
N ASP A 321 -13.85 28.36 11.76
CA ASP A 321 -15.18 28.55 11.18
C ASP A 321 -15.20 28.56 9.66
N HIS A 322 -14.04 28.55 8.99
CA HIS A 322 -13.97 28.55 7.54
C HIS A 322 -12.61 28.05 7.01
N ILE A 323 -12.59 27.72 5.72
CA ILE A 323 -11.38 27.43 4.95
C ILE A 323 -11.22 28.44 3.84
N GLU A 324 -10.02 28.97 3.65
CA GLU A 324 -9.64 29.81 2.52
C GLU A 324 -8.69 29.05 1.58
N LEU A 325 -9.04 28.98 0.32
CA LEU A 325 -8.26 28.36 -0.74
C LEU A 325 -7.80 29.42 -1.72
N ARG A 326 -6.54 29.81 -1.63
CA ARG A 326 -5.95 30.88 -2.42
C ARG A 326 -5.21 30.32 -3.63
N ALA A 327 -5.52 30.83 -4.82
CA ALA A 327 -4.76 30.50 -6.01
C ALA A 327 -3.42 31.26 -6.00
N GLU A 328 -2.32 30.64 -6.43
CA GLU A 328 -1.04 31.33 -6.67
C GLU A 328 -1.15 32.35 -7.82
N ASN A 329 -2.02 32.12 -8.78
CA ASN A 329 -2.32 33.08 -9.84
C ASN A 329 -3.33 34.12 -9.33
N PRO A 330 -2.94 35.43 -9.20
CA PRO A 330 -3.81 36.47 -8.68
C PRO A 330 -5.03 36.80 -9.56
N ALA A 331 -5.09 36.25 -10.78
CA ALA A 331 -6.28 36.37 -11.63
C ALA A 331 -7.49 35.58 -11.13
N PHE A 332 -7.28 34.63 -10.22
CA PHE A 332 -8.34 33.83 -9.61
C PHE A 332 -8.65 34.30 -8.20
N ALA A 333 -9.92 34.44 -7.91
CA ALA A 333 -10.39 34.83 -6.59
C ALA A 333 -10.12 33.73 -5.56
N THR A 334 -9.91 34.13 -4.29
CA THR A 334 -9.88 33.20 -3.16
C THR A 334 -11.24 32.52 -3.02
N ILE A 335 -11.25 31.23 -2.87
CA ILE A 335 -12.43 30.44 -2.55
C ILE A 335 -12.53 30.37 -1.05
N ILE A 336 -13.66 30.74 -0.47
CA ILE A 336 -13.93 30.65 0.96
C ILE A 336 -15.12 29.71 1.13
N ARG A 337 -15.00 28.76 2.07
CA ARG A 337 -16.04 27.83 2.47
C ARG A 337 -16.26 27.96 3.96
N ILE A 338 -17.49 28.16 4.38
CA ILE A 338 -17.86 28.45 5.77
C ILE A 338 -18.86 27.41 6.25
N GLY A 339 -18.70 26.94 7.49
CA GLY A 339 -19.60 25.98 8.11
C GLY A 339 -19.76 24.70 7.27
N GLU A 340 -20.97 24.26 7.00
CA GLU A 340 -21.24 23.04 6.23
C GLU A 340 -20.62 23.04 4.82
N ALA A 341 -20.40 24.20 4.21
CA ALA A 341 -19.75 24.30 2.92
C ALA A 341 -18.24 23.91 2.98
N MET A 342 -17.63 23.87 4.16
CA MET A 342 -16.28 23.33 4.34
C MET A 342 -16.21 21.86 3.95
N ASN A 343 -17.30 21.10 4.14
CA ASN A 343 -17.39 19.68 3.81
C ASN A 343 -17.33 19.40 2.29
N THR A 344 -17.39 20.43 1.45
CA THR A 344 -17.19 20.27 -0.01
C THR A 344 -15.74 20.41 -0.42
N VAL A 345 -14.83 20.63 0.53
CA VAL A 345 -13.40 20.77 0.31
C VAL A 345 -12.68 19.62 0.96
N THR A 346 -11.89 18.91 0.17
CA THR A 346 -10.98 17.88 0.67
C THR A 346 -9.55 18.25 0.35
N ILE A 347 -8.67 18.11 1.32
CA ILE A 347 -7.23 18.29 1.15
C ILE A 347 -6.65 16.92 0.83
N GLU A 348 -6.29 16.70 -0.45
CA GLU A 348 -5.73 15.44 -0.95
C GLU A 348 -4.30 15.19 -0.48
N GLY A 349 -3.57 16.29 -0.16
CA GLY A 349 -2.21 16.25 0.30
C GLY A 349 -1.44 17.52 0.00
N LYS A 350 -0.30 17.69 0.68
CA LYS A 350 0.62 18.80 0.48
C LYS A 350 1.22 18.71 -0.92
N ALA A 351 1.17 19.81 -1.66
CA ALA A 351 1.85 19.89 -2.95
C ALA A 351 3.35 20.08 -2.74
N VAL A 352 4.10 19.05 -3.02
CA VAL A 352 5.54 18.98 -2.78
C VAL A 352 6.39 19.33 -3.99
N GLY A 353 5.79 19.56 -5.15
CA GLY A 353 6.50 19.96 -6.36
C GLY A 353 5.61 20.12 -7.58
N LEU A 354 6.08 20.84 -8.58
CA LEU A 354 5.44 21.02 -9.88
C LEU A 354 6.40 20.53 -10.98
N CYS A 355 6.07 19.43 -11.66
CA CYS A 355 6.77 19.01 -12.88
C CYS A 355 6.17 19.72 -14.09
N ARG A 356 6.93 20.57 -14.78
CA ARG A 356 6.56 21.20 -16.04
C ARG A 356 7.36 20.56 -17.17
N LYS A 357 6.67 19.94 -18.15
CA LYS A 357 7.32 19.57 -19.39
C LYS A 357 7.67 20.86 -20.13
N LEU A 358 8.97 21.12 -20.36
CA LEU A 358 9.48 22.22 -21.18
C LEU A 358 9.29 21.92 -22.65
#